data_989cb242ced6c0a2d3040abccab3eed8
#
_entry.id   989cb242ced6c0a2d3040abccab3eed8
#
_cell.length_a   1.000
_cell.length_b   1.000
_cell.length_c   1.000
_cell.angle_alpha   90.00
_cell.angle_beta   90.00
_cell.angle_gamma   90.00
#
_symmetry.space_group_name_H-M   'P 1'
#
loop_
_entity.id
_entity.type
_entity.pdbx_description
1 polymer ?
#
loop_
_entity_poly.entity_id
_entity_poly.type
_entity_poly.pdbx_seq_one_letter_code
_entity_poly.pdbx_strand_id
1 'polypeptide(L)'
;MIKIAKKNLVWWATTLAVIFLLIQVACDLYLPTITSDLVDKGIMQQNMHFIWREGGLMLLVAAIGLIAAGGNVYFAATQSMQVGEKLRRQIFSKVLRFSSKEVNAFGDSSLITRSTNDIVQIQNVMVQVLRMMLQSPIMLVAACVLAYIREPRLTRVFLISLPILAVVVVIVMYFAVPLFKSIQKKTDKINLVFREGLTGVRVIRAFRQERREQDRFKAANEDYTQTGIKAFTLVSFLFPVMTLILSLTNVGIILLGSHLIANMTMQVGNLIAFMTYAT
;
A
#
# COMPACT_ATOMS: atom_id res chain seq x y z
N MET A 1 -10.00 16.49 -0.64
CA MET A 1 -10.08 15.57 0.51
C MET A 1 -8.97 15.80 1.54
N ILE A 2 -7.69 15.77 1.18
CA ILE A 2 -6.55 15.94 2.12
C ILE A 2 -6.61 17.26 2.92
N LYS A 3 -6.99 18.40 2.29
CA LYS A 3 -7.14 19.68 3.00
C LYS A 3 -8.22 19.65 4.10
N ILE A 4 -9.32 18.94 3.85
CA ILE A 4 -10.45 18.81 4.81
C ILE A 4 -10.03 17.90 5.97
N ALA A 5 -9.39 16.78 5.67
CA ALA A 5 -8.84 15.87 6.67
C ALA A 5 -7.80 16.59 7.54
N LYS A 6 -6.86 17.34 6.95
CA LYS A 6 -5.81 18.08 7.66
C LYS A 6 -6.36 19.10 8.67
N LYS A 7 -7.48 19.76 8.37
CA LYS A 7 -8.14 20.74 9.28
C LYS A 7 -8.75 20.07 10.52
N ASN A 8 -9.15 18.82 10.39
CA ASN A 8 -9.82 18.06 11.47
C ASN A 8 -8.89 17.09 12.21
N LEU A 9 -7.61 17.04 11.84
CA LEU A 9 -6.58 16.22 12.49
C LEU A 9 -6.41 16.61 13.97
N VAL A 10 -6.30 15.59 14.80
CA VAL A 10 -5.88 15.74 16.20
C VAL A 10 -4.37 15.52 16.24
N TRP A 11 -3.62 16.60 16.27
CA TRP A 11 -2.16 16.60 16.08
C TRP A 11 -1.42 15.65 17.02
N TRP A 12 -1.79 15.57 18.31
CA TRP A 12 -1.12 14.68 19.25
C TRP A 12 -1.24 13.19 18.87
N ALA A 13 -2.44 12.74 18.45
CA ALA A 13 -2.65 11.35 18.04
C ALA A 13 -1.92 11.02 16.74
N THR A 14 -1.88 11.98 15.80
CA THR A 14 -1.08 11.83 14.56
C THR A 14 0.41 11.75 14.88
N THR A 15 0.91 12.60 15.76
CA THR A 15 2.32 12.59 16.17
C THR A 15 2.69 11.28 16.85
N LEU A 16 1.84 10.77 17.76
CA LEU A 16 2.06 9.46 18.39
C LEU A 16 2.05 8.32 17.36
N ALA A 17 1.09 8.31 16.42
CA ALA A 17 1.08 7.31 15.35
C ALA A 17 2.39 7.32 14.55
N VAL A 18 2.92 8.50 14.21
CA VAL A 18 4.20 8.63 13.48
C VAL A 18 5.39 8.20 14.34
N ILE A 19 5.41 8.55 15.64
CA ILE A 19 6.48 8.11 16.56
C ILE A 19 6.50 6.58 16.65
N PHE A 20 5.37 5.94 16.88
CA PHE A 20 5.27 4.49 16.92
C PHE A 20 5.69 3.85 15.60
N LEU A 21 5.34 4.45 14.46
CA LEU A 21 5.78 4.01 13.15
C LEU A 21 7.31 4.11 12.99
N LEU A 22 7.92 5.19 13.44
CA LEU A 22 9.38 5.35 13.39
C LEU A 22 10.10 4.33 14.29
N ILE A 23 9.56 4.06 15.47
CA ILE A 23 10.10 3.02 16.37
C ILE A 23 9.98 1.64 15.71
N GLN A 24 8.82 1.32 15.11
CA GLN A 24 8.63 0.08 14.38
C GLN A 24 9.66 -0.08 13.26
N VAL A 25 9.80 0.93 12.38
CA VAL A 25 10.76 0.89 11.27
C VAL A 25 12.20 0.76 11.77
N ALA A 26 12.55 1.44 12.87
CA ALA A 26 13.87 1.33 13.47
C ALA A 26 14.12 -0.10 13.99
N CYS A 27 13.14 -0.73 14.65
CA CYS A 27 13.24 -2.12 15.09
C CYS A 27 13.38 -3.08 13.91
N ASP A 28 12.55 -2.94 12.87
CA ASP A 28 12.54 -3.79 11.69
C ASP A 28 13.91 -3.74 10.95
N LEU A 29 14.51 -2.55 10.86
CA LEU A 29 15.81 -2.36 10.20
C LEU A 29 17.00 -2.67 11.11
N TYR A 30 16.81 -2.73 12.42
CA TYR A 30 17.88 -3.10 13.35
C TYR A 30 18.06 -4.63 13.44
N LEU A 31 17.01 -5.42 13.23
CA LEU A 31 17.07 -6.90 13.25
C LEU A 31 18.12 -7.47 12.28
N PRO A 32 18.21 -7.04 11.01
CA PRO A 32 19.27 -7.51 10.11
C PRO A 32 20.68 -7.20 10.62
N THR A 33 20.85 -6.07 11.32
CA THR A 33 22.12 -5.69 11.94
C THR A 33 22.54 -6.69 13.02
N ILE A 34 21.61 -7.05 13.93
CA ILE A 34 21.86 -8.05 14.98
C ILE A 34 22.14 -9.41 14.35
N THR A 35 21.39 -9.78 13.29
CA THR A 35 21.61 -11.04 12.55
C THR A 35 23.03 -11.10 11.97
N SER A 36 23.54 -10.00 11.41
CA SER A 36 24.92 -9.89 10.93
C SER A 36 25.92 -10.16 12.04
N ASP A 37 25.79 -9.47 13.17
CA ASP A 37 26.68 -9.64 14.31
C ASP A 37 26.61 -11.06 14.92
N LEU A 38 25.41 -11.66 14.94
CA LEU A 38 25.22 -13.03 15.40
C LEU A 38 25.92 -14.04 14.50
N VAL A 39 25.90 -13.83 13.19
CA VAL A 39 26.62 -14.70 12.25
C VAL A 39 28.13 -14.53 12.40
N ASP A 40 28.63 -13.29 12.38
CA ASP A 40 30.07 -13.03 12.34
C ASP A 40 30.78 -13.30 13.67
N LYS A 41 30.17 -12.93 14.80
CA LYS A 41 30.78 -13.07 16.15
C LYS A 41 30.26 -14.27 16.93
N GLY A 42 29.05 -14.76 16.60
CA GLY A 42 28.43 -15.93 17.25
C GLY A 42 28.79 -17.21 16.53
N ILE A 43 28.27 -17.39 15.31
CA ILE A 43 28.38 -18.66 14.58
C ILE A 43 29.79 -18.91 14.10
N MET A 44 30.42 -17.93 13.44
CA MET A 44 31.75 -18.08 12.86
C MET A 44 32.84 -18.29 13.93
N GLN A 45 32.64 -17.70 15.12
CA GLN A 45 33.55 -17.86 16.26
C GLN A 45 33.12 -18.93 17.25
N GLN A 46 32.04 -19.69 16.97
CA GLN A 46 31.49 -20.75 17.81
C GLN A 46 31.20 -20.29 19.26
N ASN A 47 30.84 -19.04 19.46
CA ASN A 47 30.58 -18.44 20.77
C ASN A 47 29.10 -18.57 21.14
N MET A 48 28.73 -19.68 21.81
CA MET A 48 27.35 -19.96 22.23
C MET A 48 26.79 -18.92 23.19
N HIS A 49 27.61 -18.33 24.07
CA HIS A 49 27.15 -17.30 24.99
C HIS A 49 26.74 -16.04 24.25
N PHE A 50 27.47 -15.66 23.21
CA PHE A 50 27.14 -14.52 22.35
C PHE A 50 25.85 -14.78 21.56
N ILE A 51 25.66 -16.01 21.05
CA ILE A 51 24.44 -16.39 20.30
C ILE A 51 23.20 -16.27 21.19
N TRP A 52 23.25 -16.75 22.43
CA TRP A 52 22.11 -16.63 23.34
C TRP A 52 21.81 -15.17 23.72
N ARG A 53 22.82 -14.37 23.92
CA ARG A 53 22.67 -12.94 24.23
C ARG A 53 22.04 -12.17 23.08
N GLU A 54 22.56 -12.32 21.86
CA GLU A 54 22.05 -11.62 20.67
C GLU A 54 20.66 -12.18 20.26
N GLY A 55 20.42 -13.47 20.41
CA GLY A 55 19.10 -14.07 20.22
C GLY A 55 18.05 -13.48 21.19
N GLY A 56 18.42 -13.29 22.46
CA GLY A 56 17.58 -12.60 23.44
C GLY A 56 17.32 -11.13 23.06
N LEU A 57 18.35 -10.44 22.57
CA LEU A 57 18.23 -9.05 22.08
C LEU A 57 17.29 -8.98 20.85
N MET A 58 17.39 -9.92 19.91
CA MET A 58 16.49 -10.00 18.76
C MET A 58 15.04 -10.17 19.18
N LEU A 59 14.76 -11.06 20.15
CA LEU A 59 13.41 -11.23 20.68
C LEU A 59 12.88 -9.97 21.36
N LEU A 60 13.74 -9.29 22.12
CA LEU A 60 13.37 -8.01 22.76
C LEU A 60 13.06 -6.93 21.72
N VAL A 61 13.92 -6.75 20.72
CA VAL A 61 13.71 -5.79 19.64
C VAL A 61 12.44 -6.11 18.83
N ALA A 62 12.21 -7.39 18.53
CA ALA A 62 11.00 -7.83 17.85
C ALA A 62 9.73 -7.56 18.69
N ALA A 63 9.80 -7.79 20.01
CA ALA A 63 8.69 -7.46 20.93
C ALA A 63 8.41 -5.97 21.00
N ILE A 64 9.44 -5.12 21.06
CA ILE A 64 9.31 -3.66 20.99
C ILE A 64 8.69 -3.24 19.65
N GLY A 65 9.15 -3.81 18.54
CA GLY A 65 8.60 -3.58 17.20
C GLY A 65 7.12 -3.94 17.12
N LEU A 66 6.74 -5.09 17.67
CA LEU A 66 5.33 -5.52 17.72
C LEU A 66 4.45 -4.55 18.54
N ILE A 67 4.92 -4.12 19.70
CA ILE A 67 4.21 -3.14 20.54
C ILE A 67 4.10 -1.80 19.80
N ALA A 68 5.16 -1.38 19.13
CA ALA A 68 5.17 -0.16 18.33
C ALA A 68 4.20 -0.26 17.14
N ALA A 69 4.16 -1.39 16.44
CA ALA A 69 3.19 -1.65 15.38
C ALA A 69 1.76 -1.59 15.89
N GLY A 70 1.47 -2.23 17.03
CA GLY A 70 0.17 -2.16 17.70
C GLY A 70 -0.24 -0.72 18.08
N GLY A 71 0.71 0.04 18.63
CA GLY A 71 0.53 1.46 18.93
C GLY A 71 0.22 2.30 17.69
N ASN A 72 0.97 2.12 16.60
CA ASN A 72 0.71 2.81 15.33
C ASN A 72 -0.70 2.50 14.81
N VAL A 73 -1.10 1.21 14.80
CA VAL A 73 -2.45 0.78 14.37
C VAL A 73 -3.54 1.44 15.20
N TYR A 74 -3.39 1.43 16.53
CA TYR A 74 -4.36 1.99 17.46
C TYR A 74 -4.54 3.49 17.26
N PHE A 75 -3.45 4.25 17.23
CA PHE A 75 -3.51 5.70 17.06
C PHE A 75 -3.95 6.11 15.65
N ALA A 76 -3.55 5.38 14.60
CA ALA A 76 -4.02 5.63 13.25
C ALA A 76 -5.54 5.38 13.11
N ALA A 77 -6.05 4.29 13.69
CA ALA A 77 -7.48 3.98 13.70
C ALA A 77 -8.28 5.02 14.51
N THR A 78 -7.83 5.33 15.73
CA THR A 78 -8.46 6.34 16.60
C THR A 78 -8.54 7.69 15.91
N GLN A 79 -7.44 8.12 15.31
CA GLN A 79 -7.37 9.38 14.56
C GLN A 79 -8.36 9.41 13.39
N SER A 80 -8.40 8.34 12.63
CA SER A 80 -9.31 8.22 11.48
C SER A 80 -10.78 8.29 11.92
N MET A 81 -11.15 7.56 12.99
CA MET A 81 -12.51 7.57 13.52
C MET A 81 -12.92 8.93 14.08
N GLN A 82 -12.03 9.63 14.78
CA GLN A 82 -12.28 10.98 15.31
C GLN A 82 -12.46 12.02 14.19
N VAL A 83 -11.68 11.93 13.12
CA VAL A 83 -11.88 12.80 11.93
C VAL A 83 -13.25 12.51 11.31
N GLY A 84 -13.63 11.26 11.14
CA GLY A 84 -14.95 10.88 10.63
C GLY A 84 -16.10 11.40 11.50
N GLU A 85 -15.98 11.31 12.82
CA GLU A 85 -16.95 11.86 13.76
C GLU A 85 -17.09 13.38 13.60
N LYS A 86 -15.98 14.11 13.58
CA LYS A 86 -15.98 15.57 13.37
C LYS A 86 -16.60 15.96 12.05
N LEU A 87 -16.28 15.22 10.97
CA LEU A 87 -16.83 15.49 9.63
C LEU A 87 -18.34 15.24 9.61
N ARG A 88 -18.83 14.12 10.18
CA ARG A 88 -20.27 13.85 10.29
C ARG A 88 -20.99 14.95 11.05
N ARG A 89 -20.46 15.37 12.19
CA ARG A 89 -21.01 16.48 12.99
C ARG A 89 -21.07 17.78 12.21
N GLN A 90 -20.01 18.13 11.46
CA GLN A 90 -19.96 19.33 10.64
C GLN A 90 -20.96 19.29 9.47
N ILE A 91 -21.07 18.16 8.77
CA ILE A 91 -22.03 17.97 7.67
C ILE A 91 -23.45 18.08 8.22
N PHE A 92 -23.78 17.35 9.28
CA PHE A 92 -25.10 17.38 9.87
C PHE A 92 -25.51 18.78 10.34
N SER A 93 -24.62 19.46 11.05
CA SER A 93 -24.85 20.87 11.48
C SER A 93 -25.04 21.82 10.30
N LYS A 94 -24.35 21.59 9.17
CA LYS A 94 -24.50 22.40 7.97
C LYS A 94 -25.81 22.12 7.25
N VAL A 95 -26.18 20.84 7.12
CA VAL A 95 -27.44 20.41 6.49
C VAL A 95 -28.65 20.99 7.22
N LEU A 96 -28.64 21.01 8.56
CA LEU A 96 -29.72 21.63 9.34
C LEU A 96 -29.88 23.15 9.11
N ARG A 97 -28.90 23.79 8.50
CA ARG A 97 -28.95 25.24 8.15
C ARG A 97 -29.25 25.48 6.67
N PHE A 98 -29.44 24.45 5.89
CA PHE A 98 -29.78 24.57 4.48
C PHE A 98 -31.21 25.07 4.29
N SER A 99 -31.40 25.91 3.32
CA SER A 99 -32.73 26.27 2.81
C SER A 99 -33.36 25.08 2.07
N SER A 100 -34.69 25.03 1.97
CA SER A 100 -35.39 24.00 1.20
C SER A 100 -34.91 23.93 -0.25
N LYS A 101 -34.50 25.06 -0.84
CA LYS A 101 -33.95 25.10 -2.20
C LYS A 101 -32.58 24.36 -2.28
N GLU A 102 -31.74 24.52 -1.28
CA GLU A 102 -30.43 23.84 -1.24
C GLU A 102 -30.60 22.33 -0.98
N VAL A 103 -31.47 21.92 -0.06
CA VAL A 103 -31.79 20.51 0.16
C VAL A 103 -32.29 19.84 -1.12
N ASN A 104 -33.21 20.47 -1.83
CA ASN A 104 -33.73 19.97 -3.10
C ASN A 104 -32.66 19.92 -4.19
N ALA A 105 -31.71 20.87 -4.21
CA ALA A 105 -30.61 20.90 -5.18
C ALA A 105 -29.60 19.75 -4.98
N PHE A 106 -29.29 19.39 -3.72
CA PHE A 106 -28.40 18.27 -3.43
C PHE A 106 -29.11 16.91 -3.48
N GLY A 107 -30.39 16.87 -3.11
CA GLY A 107 -31.21 15.65 -2.95
C GLY A 107 -30.85 14.86 -1.67
N ASP A 108 -31.87 14.29 -1.04
CA ASP A 108 -31.74 13.58 0.25
C ASP A 108 -30.77 12.40 0.18
N SER A 109 -30.86 11.59 -0.88
CA SER A 109 -30.00 10.42 -1.08
C SER A 109 -28.52 10.80 -1.20
N SER A 110 -28.20 11.92 -1.85
CA SER A 110 -26.84 12.43 -1.98
C SER A 110 -26.29 12.93 -0.63
N LEU A 111 -27.11 13.62 0.16
CA LEU A 111 -26.72 14.11 1.50
C LEU A 111 -26.47 12.94 2.45
N ILE A 112 -27.32 11.91 2.40
CA ILE A 112 -27.13 10.68 3.19
C ILE A 112 -25.82 9.98 2.77
N THR A 113 -25.59 9.75 1.48
CA THR A 113 -24.37 9.09 0.98
C THR A 113 -23.10 9.85 1.37
N ARG A 114 -23.11 11.19 1.29
CA ARG A 114 -21.99 12.04 1.71
C ARG A 114 -21.72 11.98 3.20
N SER A 115 -22.76 11.86 4.02
CA SER A 115 -22.62 11.78 5.49
C SER A 115 -22.24 10.38 5.99
N THR A 116 -22.41 9.34 5.16
CA THR A 116 -22.10 7.95 5.49
C THR A 116 -20.91 7.43 4.68
N ASN A 117 -21.13 6.97 3.46
CA ASN A 117 -20.13 6.27 2.64
C ASN A 117 -18.89 7.12 2.32
N ASP A 118 -19.08 8.40 1.95
CA ASP A 118 -17.94 9.25 1.59
C ASP A 118 -17.02 9.49 2.80
N ILE A 119 -17.59 9.63 4.00
CA ILE A 119 -16.80 9.77 5.23
C ILE A 119 -16.08 8.47 5.56
N VAL A 120 -16.71 7.30 5.40
CA VAL A 120 -16.05 6.00 5.59
C VAL A 120 -14.88 5.84 4.63
N GLN A 121 -15.01 6.25 3.37
CA GLN A 121 -13.89 6.25 2.44
C GLN A 121 -12.75 7.17 2.90
N ILE A 122 -13.05 8.37 3.40
CA ILE A 122 -12.03 9.28 3.96
C ILE A 122 -11.33 8.63 5.15
N GLN A 123 -12.08 7.96 6.05
CA GLN A 123 -11.53 7.24 7.19
C GLN A 123 -10.56 6.13 6.74
N ASN A 124 -10.97 5.30 5.78
CA ASN A 124 -10.14 4.21 5.24
C ASN A 124 -8.85 4.74 4.61
N VAL A 125 -8.94 5.79 3.79
CA VAL A 125 -7.77 6.43 3.18
C VAL A 125 -6.84 7.00 4.26
N MET A 126 -7.37 7.61 5.31
CA MET A 126 -6.55 8.14 6.41
C MET A 126 -5.77 7.06 7.15
N VAL A 127 -6.42 5.93 7.48
CA VAL A 127 -5.73 4.79 8.09
C VAL A 127 -4.61 4.31 7.17
N GLN A 128 -4.89 4.18 5.87
CA GLN A 128 -3.93 3.71 4.89
C GLN A 128 -2.74 4.66 4.72
N VAL A 129 -2.99 5.97 4.73
CA VAL A 129 -1.94 6.99 4.70
C VAL A 129 -1.04 6.92 5.93
N LEU A 130 -1.62 6.87 7.12
CA LEU A 130 -0.86 6.89 8.38
C LEU A 130 -0.07 5.59 8.64
N ARG A 131 -0.48 4.47 8.02
CA ARG A 131 0.19 3.18 8.19
C ARG A 131 1.11 2.85 7.01
N MET A 132 0.56 2.75 5.79
CA MET A 132 1.31 2.21 4.65
C MET A 132 2.04 3.29 3.85
N MET A 133 1.36 4.40 3.55
CA MET A 133 1.94 5.43 2.67
C MET A 133 3.09 6.21 3.34
N LEU A 134 3.09 6.34 4.67
CA LEU A 134 4.20 6.93 5.41
C LEU A 134 5.31 5.90 5.68
N GLN A 135 4.96 4.65 5.98
CA GLN A 135 5.92 3.60 6.27
C GLN A 135 6.84 3.32 5.08
N SER A 136 6.29 3.16 3.88
CA SER A 136 7.06 2.73 2.70
C SER A 136 8.21 3.67 2.33
N PRO A 137 8.04 5.01 2.20
CA PRO A 137 9.16 5.88 1.88
C PRO A 137 10.17 6.00 3.02
N ILE A 138 9.71 5.97 4.29
CA ILE A 138 10.62 6.00 5.44
C ILE A 138 11.47 4.73 5.46
N MET A 139 10.86 3.56 5.26
CA MET A 139 11.55 2.27 5.18
C MET A 139 12.57 2.26 4.04
N LEU A 140 12.18 2.71 2.85
CA LEU A 140 13.07 2.78 1.68
C LEU A 140 14.30 3.65 1.96
N VAL A 141 14.09 4.87 2.45
CA VAL A 141 15.21 5.81 2.72
C VAL A 141 16.08 5.26 3.83
N ALA A 142 15.52 4.77 4.92
CA ALA A 142 16.27 4.26 6.04
C ALA A 142 17.04 2.98 5.67
N ALA A 143 16.47 2.07 4.90
CA ALA A 143 17.17 0.87 4.40
C ALA A 143 18.34 1.24 3.48
N CYS A 144 18.16 2.21 2.56
CA CYS A 144 19.24 2.69 1.70
C CYS A 144 20.38 3.35 2.49
N VAL A 145 20.03 4.16 3.51
CA VAL A 145 21.04 4.80 4.37
C VAL A 145 21.81 3.76 5.17
N LEU A 146 21.13 2.80 5.79
CA LEU A 146 21.80 1.73 6.55
C LEU A 146 22.66 0.84 5.65
N ALA A 147 22.18 0.49 4.47
CA ALA A 147 22.96 -0.24 3.48
C ALA A 147 24.24 0.53 3.09
N TYR A 148 24.13 1.83 2.84
CA TYR A 148 25.28 2.68 2.52
C TYR A 148 26.31 2.77 3.65
N ILE A 149 25.84 2.92 4.90
CA ILE A 149 26.73 2.97 6.09
C ILE A 149 27.47 1.65 6.29
N ARG A 150 26.79 0.52 6.05
CA ARG A 150 27.38 -0.81 6.25
C ARG A 150 28.39 -1.20 5.16
N GLU A 151 28.04 -1.04 3.89
CA GLU A 151 28.91 -1.39 2.77
C GLU A 151 28.57 -0.53 1.52
N PRO A 152 29.28 0.59 1.33
CA PRO A 152 29.03 1.49 0.20
C PRO A 152 29.20 0.83 -1.17
N ARG A 153 30.05 -0.20 -1.26
CA ARG A 153 30.33 -0.90 -2.52
C ARG A 153 29.14 -1.72 -2.99
N LEU A 154 28.45 -2.41 -2.07
CA LEU A 154 27.24 -3.18 -2.38
C LEU A 154 26.04 -2.26 -2.66
N THR A 155 25.99 -1.08 -2.07
CA THR A 155 24.91 -0.11 -2.29
C THR A 155 24.79 0.31 -3.76
N ARG A 156 25.84 0.17 -4.58
CA ARG A 156 25.79 0.41 -6.03
C ARG A 156 24.76 -0.48 -6.72
N VAL A 157 24.49 -1.67 -6.19
CA VAL A 157 23.45 -2.56 -6.74
C VAL A 157 22.07 -1.89 -6.62
N PHE A 158 21.80 -1.17 -5.52
CA PHE A 158 20.54 -0.44 -5.35
C PHE A 158 20.41 0.75 -6.30
N LEU A 159 21.51 1.42 -6.64
CA LEU A 159 21.49 2.49 -7.63
C LEU A 159 21.06 2.02 -9.01
N ILE A 160 21.20 0.73 -9.30
CA ILE A 160 20.76 0.13 -10.56
C ILE A 160 19.35 -0.46 -10.40
N SER A 161 19.10 -1.23 -9.36
CA SER A 161 17.84 -1.95 -9.18
C SER A 161 16.64 -1.04 -8.88
N LEU A 162 16.82 0.02 -8.07
CA LEU A 162 15.74 0.93 -7.74
C LEU A 162 15.21 1.74 -8.94
N PRO A 163 16.05 2.33 -9.81
CA PRO A 163 15.57 2.98 -11.02
C PRO A 163 14.88 2.01 -11.98
N ILE A 164 15.39 0.78 -12.15
CA ILE A 164 14.76 -0.25 -12.98
C ILE A 164 13.36 -0.56 -12.46
N LEU A 165 13.24 -0.77 -11.14
CA LEU A 165 11.95 -1.03 -10.50
C LEU A 165 10.98 0.16 -10.67
N ALA A 166 11.47 1.39 -10.50
CA ALA A 166 10.66 2.60 -10.70
C ALA A 166 10.17 2.72 -12.15
N VAL A 167 11.03 2.45 -13.13
CA VAL A 167 10.66 2.49 -14.56
C VAL A 167 9.60 1.45 -14.86
N VAL A 168 9.74 0.21 -14.37
CA VAL A 168 8.74 -0.86 -14.55
C VAL A 168 7.39 -0.45 -13.98
N VAL A 169 7.36 0.09 -12.75
CA VAL A 169 6.11 0.56 -12.11
C VAL A 169 5.47 1.67 -12.95
N VAL A 170 6.26 2.65 -13.42
CA VAL A 170 5.75 3.75 -14.25
C VAL A 170 5.18 3.22 -15.56
N ILE A 171 5.86 2.28 -16.24
CA ILE A 171 5.39 1.68 -17.49
C ILE A 171 4.05 0.96 -17.26
N VAL A 172 3.97 0.09 -16.24
CA VAL A 172 2.74 -0.63 -15.94
C VAL A 172 1.60 0.34 -15.61
N MET A 173 1.85 1.37 -14.80
CA MET A 173 0.84 2.38 -14.47
C MET A 173 0.39 3.19 -15.69
N TYR A 174 1.30 3.52 -16.60
CA TYR A 174 0.97 4.22 -17.84
C TYR A 174 -0.06 3.46 -18.69
N PHE A 175 0.06 2.14 -18.79
CA PHE A 175 -0.90 1.30 -19.52
C PHE A 175 -2.12 0.90 -18.67
N ALA A 176 -1.99 0.74 -17.36
CA ALA A 176 -3.08 0.31 -16.50
C ALA A 176 -4.13 1.42 -16.28
N VAL A 177 -3.70 2.66 -16.05
CA VAL A 177 -4.62 3.78 -15.75
C VAL A 177 -5.68 3.98 -16.83
N PRO A 178 -5.38 4.02 -18.14
CA PRO A 178 -6.41 4.16 -19.18
C PRO A 178 -7.35 2.95 -19.25
N LEU A 179 -6.86 1.73 -18.96
CA LEU A 179 -7.70 0.53 -18.90
C LEU A 179 -8.73 0.63 -17.76
N PHE A 180 -8.30 1.05 -16.56
CA PHE A 180 -9.24 1.27 -15.44
C PHE A 180 -10.26 2.36 -15.72
N LYS A 181 -9.87 3.45 -16.38
CA LYS A 181 -10.83 4.46 -16.84
C LYS A 181 -11.83 3.91 -17.86
N SER A 182 -11.38 3.00 -18.73
CA SER A 182 -12.24 2.31 -19.68
C SER A 182 -13.22 1.37 -18.98
N ILE A 183 -12.77 0.61 -17.97
CA ILE A 183 -13.62 -0.26 -17.14
C ILE A 183 -14.74 0.57 -16.52
N GLN A 184 -14.43 1.74 -15.95
CA GLN A 184 -15.45 2.61 -15.37
C GLN A 184 -16.54 3.00 -16.37
N LYS A 185 -16.16 3.45 -17.58
CA LYS A 185 -17.12 3.77 -18.64
C LYS A 185 -17.97 2.57 -19.08
N LYS A 186 -17.38 1.37 -19.10
CA LYS A 186 -18.07 0.14 -19.46
C LYS A 186 -19.04 -0.33 -18.36
N THR A 187 -18.67 -0.10 -17.10
CA THR A 187 -19.58 -0.29 -15.95
C THR A 187 -20.80 0.61 -16.08
N ASP A 188 -20.62 1.88 -16.44
CA ASP A 188 -21.71 2.82 -16.66
C ASP A 188 -22.62 2.35 -17.81
N LYS A 189 -22.04 1.79 -18.89
CA LYS A 189 -22.76 1.22 -20.02
C LYS A 189 -23.61 -0.01 -19.61
N ILE A 190 -23.03 -0.92 -18.82
CA ILE A 190 -23.77 -2.08 -18.27
C ILE A 190 -24.94 -1.61 -17.42
N ASN A 191 -24.70 -0.66 -16.52
CA ASN A 191 -25.74 -0.08 -15.66
C ASN A 191 -26.87 0.58 -16.49
N LEU A 192 -26.50 1.27 -17.58
CA LEU A 192 -27.47 1.86 -18.49
C LEU A 192 -28.35 0.80 -19.16
N VAL A 193 -27.73 -0.21 -19.79
CA VAL A 193 -28.45 -1.31 -20.47
C VAL A 193 -29.37 -2.04 -19.46
N PHE A 194 -28.89 -2.31 -18.27
CA PHE A 194 -29.68 -2.97 -17.22
C PHE A 194 -30.85 -2.10 -16.76
N ARG A 195 -30.64 -0.80 -16.56
CA ARG A 195 -31.72 0.15 -16.20
C ARG A 195 -32.78 0.26 -17.28
N GLU A 196 -32.38 0.37 -18.54
CA GLU A 196 -33.30 0.42 -19.69
C GLU A 196 -34.13 -0.87 -19.79
N GLY A 197 -33.48 -2.05 -19.61
CA GLY A 197 -34.13 -3.34 -19.58
C GLY A 197 -35.16 -3.47 -18.45
N LEU A 198 -34.83 -2.99 -17.22
CA LEU A 198 -35.77 -2.98 -16.11
C LEU A 198 -36.96 -2.05 -16.35
N THR A 199 -36.70 -0.84 -16.82
CA THR A 199 -37.76 0.15 -17.09
C THR A 199 -38.66 -0.29 -18.24
N GLY A 200 -38.09 -0.89 -19.28
CA GLY A 200 -38.75 -1.35 -20.49
C GLY A 200 -39.30 -2.77 -20.43
N VAL A 201 -39.21 -3.49 -19.29
CA VAL A 201 -39.48 -4.94 -19.21
C VAL A 201 -40.89 -5.34 -19.73
N ARG A 202 -41.91 -4.50 -19.49
CA ARG A 202 -43.27 -4.76 -19.99
C ARG A 202 -43.33 -4.68 -21.52
N VAL A 203 -42.66 -3.69 -22.11
CA VAL A 203 -42.61 -3.50 -23.57
C VAL A 203 -41.79 -4.63 -24.21
N ILE A 204 -40.64 -4.96 -23.65
CA ILE A 204 -39.79 -6.05 -24.12
C ILE A 204 -40.56 -7.35 -24.18
N ARG A 205 -41.34 -7.69 -23.13
CA ARG A 205 -42.19 -8.89 -23.09
C ARG A 205 -43.38 -8.83 -24.07
N ALA A 206 -44.01 -7.66 -24.15
CA ALA A 206 -45.15 -7.49 -25.08
C ALA A 206 -44.74 -7.69 -26.55
N PHE A 207 -43.54 -7.29 -26.93
CA PHE A 207 -43.01 -7.44 -28.27
C PHE A 207 -42.06 -8.63 -28.46
N ARG A 208 -41.95 -9.52 -27.46
CA ARG A 208 -41.06 -10.71 -27.47
C ARG A 208 -39.62 -10.41 -27.87
N GLN A 209 -39.08 -9.31 -27.35
CA GLN A 209 -37.70 -8.84 -27.66
C GLN A 209 -36.69 -9.24 -26.60
N GLU A 210 -36.95 -10.22 -25.74
CA GLU A 210 -36.07 -10.66 -24.66
C GLU A 210 -34.69 -11.08 -25.15
N ARG A 211 -34.66 -11.83 -26.27
CA ARG A 211 -33.41 -12.31 -26.86
C ARG A 211 -32.54 -11.16 -27.32
N ARG A 212 -33.12 -10.14 -27.95
CA ARG A 212 -32.40 -8.95 -28.41
C ARG A 212 -31.75 -8.18 -27.25
N GLU A 213 -32.50 -8.00 -26.16
CA GLU A 213 -32.00 -7.32 -24.97
C GLU A 213 -30.96 -8.17 -24.24
N GLN A 214 -31.07 -9.49 -24.20
CA GLN A 214 -30.04 -10.39 -23.68
C GLN A 214 -28.74 -10.31 -24.51
N ASP A 215 -28.87 -10.30 -25.83
CA ASP A 215 -27.68 -10.16 -26.73
C ASP A 215 -27.00 -8.79 -26.53
N ARG A 216 -27.80 -7.73 -26.38
CA ARG A 216 -27.28 -6.38 -26.07
C ARG A 216 -26.54 -6.32 -24.74
N PHE A 217 -27.10 -6.92 -23.70
CA PHE A 217 -26.46 -7.02 -22.39
C PHE A 217 -25.19 -7.87 -22.46
N LYS A 218 -25.26 -9.02 -23.14
CA LYS A 218 -24.13 -9.92 -23.34
C LYS A 218 -22.96 -9.20 -24.02
N ALA A 219 -23.21 -8.45 -25.09
CA ALA A 219 -22.17 -7.69 -25.78
C ALA A 219 -21.51 -6.63 -24.86
N ALA A 220 -22.30 -5.90 -24.07
CA ALA A 220 -21.79 -4.93 -23.11
C ALA A 220 -20.97 -5.59 -21.99
N ASN A 221 -21.43 -6.75 -21.50
CA ASN A 221 -20.75 -7.53 -20.46
C ASN A 221 -19.44 -8.17 -20.96
N GLU A 222 -19.42 -8.71 -22.18
CA GLU A 222 -18.21 -9.24 -22.80
C GLU A 222 -17.15 -8.15 -22.98
N ASP A 223 -17.55 -6.97 -23.47
CA ASP A 223 -16.63 -5.83 -23.65
C ASP A 223 -16.04 -5.36 -22.31
N TYR A 224 -16.85 -5.31 -21.24
CA TYR A 224 -16.38 -5.06 -19.87
C TYR A 224 -15.41 -6.14 -19.41
N THR A 225 -15.79 -7.41 -19.57
CA THR A 225 -15.00 -8.57 -19.11
C THR A 225 -13.63 -8.61 -19.78
N GLN A 226 -13.58 -8.44 -21.12
CA GLN A 226 -12.32 -8.45 -21.87
C GLN A 226 -11.40 -7.31 -21.44
N THR A 227 -11.95 -6.12 -21.19
CA THR A 227 -11.15 -5.00 -20.69
C THR A 227 -10.68 -5.24 -19.26
N GLY A 228 -11.52 -5.84 -18.43
CA GLY A 228 -11.17 -6.24 -17.07
C GLY A 228 -10.02 -7.25 -17.05
N ILE A 229 -10.12 -8.31 -17.86
CA ILE A 229 -9.05 -9.29 -17.99
C ILE A 229 -7.72 -8.61 -18.36
N LYS A 230 -7.71 -7.74 -19.39
CA LYS A 230 -6.49 -7.02 -19.81
C LYS A 230 -5.92 -6.16 -18.68
N ALA A 231 -6.77 -5.39 -17.99
CA ALA A 231 -6.34 -4.51 -16.92
C ALA A 231 -5.76 -5.28 -15.71
N PHE A 232 -6.50 -6.31 -15.26
CA PHE A 232 -6.07 -7.11 -14.11
C PHE A 232 -4.85 -7.97 -14.42
N THR A 233 -4.76 -8.57 -15.62
CA THR A 233 -3.56 -9.31 -16.06
C THR A 233 -2.33 -8.42 -16.07
N LEU A 234 -2.45 -7.19 -16.61
CA LEU A 234 -1.34 -6.24 -16.64
C LEU A 234 -0.85 -5.88 -15.24
N VAL A 235 -1.78 -5.58 -14.32
CA VAL A 235 -1.42 -5.24 -12.93
C VAL A 235 -0.89 -6.46 -12.18
N SER A 236 -1.50 -7.63 -12.37
CA SER A 236 -1.03 -8.87 -11.71
C SER A 236 0.36 -9.30 -12.18
N PHE A 237 0.74 -8.95 -13.41
CA PHE A 237 2.09 -9.22 -13.94
C PHE A 237 3.17 -8.39 -13.24
N LEU A 238 2.80 -7.30 -12.58
CA LEU A 238 3.73 -6.48 -11.79
C LEU A 238 4.42 -7.31 -10.71
N PHE A 239 3.68 -8.15 -9.99
CA PHE A 239 4.23 -8.94 -8.88
C PHE A 239 5.34 -9.93 -9.32
N PRO A 240 5.15 -10.77 -10.34
CA PRO A 240 6.22 -11.62 -10.87
C PRO A 240 7.45 -10.83 -11.36
N VAL A 241 7.23 -9.69 -12.03
CA VAL A 241 8.35 -8.86 -12.50
C VAL A 241 9.12 -8.24 -11.35
N MET A 242 8.43 -7.75 -10.32
CA MET A 242 9.09 -7.23 -9.10
C MET A 242 9.89 -8.33 -8.39
N THR A 243 9.33 -9.55 -8.28
CA THR A 243 10.04 -10.71 -7.71
C THR A 243 11.28 -11.08 -8.53
N LEU A 244 11.20 -11.02 -9.85
CA LEU A 244 12.34 -11.25 -10.73
C LEU A 244 13.45 -10.21 -10.50
N ILE A 245 13.09 -8.91 -10.45
CA ILE A 245 14.04 -7.83 -10.20
C ILE A 245 14.71 -8.02 -8.83
N LEU A 246 13.94 -8.34 -7.80
CA LEU A 246 14.46 -8.59 -6.46
C LEU A 246 15.42 -9.79 -6.44
N SER A 247 15.07 -10.88 -7.13
CA SER A 247 15.92 -12.06 -7.25
C SER A 247 17.23 -11.74 -7.98
N LEU A 248 17.18 -11.00 -9.09
CA LEU A 248 18.36 -10.54 -9.81
C LEU A 248 19.22 -9.59 -8.94
N THR A 249 18.58 -8.73 -8.16
CA THR A 249 19.27 -7.86 -7.20
C THR A 249 20.01 -8.69 -6.15
N ASN A 250 19.37 -9.71 -5.59
CA ASN A 250 20.01 -10.62 -4.63
C ASN A 250 21.17 -11.40 -5.27
N VAL A 251 21.04 -11.88 -6.50
CA VAL A 251 22.15 -12.51 -7.23
C VAL A 251 23.32 -11.53 -7.41
N GLY A 252 23.03 -10.29 -7.79
CA GLY A 252 24.06 -9.24 -7.89
C GLY A 252 24.77 -8.94 -6.57
N ILE A 253 24.01 -8.91 -5.47
CA ILE A 253 24.55 -8.73 -4.12
C ILE A 253 25.46 -9.91 -3.73
N ILE A 254 25.03 -11.15 -4.01
CA ILE A 254 25.82 -12.36 -3.71
C ILE A 254 27.12 -12.37 -4.52
N LEU A 255 27.06 -12.10 -5.82
CA LEU A 255 28.25 -12.09 -6.69
C LEU A 255 29.27 -11.04 -6.28
N LEU A 256 28.83 -9.80 -6.04
CA LEU A 256 29.73 -8.75 -5.59
C LEU A 256 30.19 -8.97 -4.14
N GLY A 257 29.29 -9.42 -3.28
CA GLY A 257 29.59 -9.71 -1.88
C GLY A 257 30.57 -10.87 -1.70
N SER A 258 30.42 -11.96 -2.47
CA SER A 258 31.34 -13.08 -2.45
C SER A 258 32.76 -12.66 -2.87
N HIS A 259 32.87 -11.80 -3.89
CA HIS A 259 34.17 -11.23 -4.30
C HIS A 259 34.80 -10.37 -3.20
N LEU A 260 34.00 -9.56 -2.49
CA LEU A 260 34.50 -8.76 -1.36
C LEU A 260 34.91 -9.62 -0.15
N ILE A 261 34.18 -10.70 0.11
CA ILE A 261 34.52 -11.67 1.17
C ILE A 261 35.80 -12.42 0.82
N ALA A 262 35.96 -12.88 -0.42
CA ALA A 262 37.16 -13.55 -0.89
C ALA A 262 38.41 -12.67 -0.74
N ASN A 263 38.28 -11.34 -0.93
CA ASN A 263 39.31 -10.38 -0.73
C ASN A 263 39.50 -9.93 0.75
N MET A 264 38.85 -10.58 1.71
CA MET A 264 38.89 -10.28 3.15
C MET A 264 38.46 -8.84 3.50
N THR A 265 37.70 -8.17 2.64
CA THR A 265 37.24 -6.78 2.84
C THR A 265 35.84 -6.68 3.45
N MET A 266 35.10 -7.80 3.52
CA MET A 266 33.75 -7.84 4.08
C MET A 266 33.50 -9.17 4.81
N GLN A 267 32.67 -9.13 5.88
CA GLN A 267 32.26 -10.30 6.63
C GLN A 267 30.96 -10.91 6.05
N VAL A 268 30.74 -12.22 6.29
CA VAL A 268 29.57 -12.96 5.78
C VAL A 268 28.25 -12.43 6.34
N GLY A 269 28.24 -12.06 7.63
CA GLY A 269 27.05 -11.50 8.26
C GLY A 269 26.59 -10.19 7.62
N ASN A 270 27.52 -9.33 7.18
CA ASN A 270 27.17 -8.10 6.44
C ASN A 270 26.48 -8.41 5.12
N LEU A 271 26.84 -9.49 4.41
CA LEU A 271 26.17 -9.93 3.19
C LEU A 271 24.71 -10.31 3.48
N ILE A 272 24.46 -11.07 4.54
CA ILE A 272 23.12 -11.51 4.96
C ILE A 272 22.26 -10.30 5.33
N ALA A 273 22.81 -9.36 6.13
CA ALA A 273 22.10 -8.14 6.47
C ALA A 273 21.74 -7.32 5.22
N PHE A 274 22.67 -7.23 4.27
CA PHE A 274 22.44 -6.48 3.02
C PHE A 274 21.35 -7.09 2.15
N MET A 275 21.29 -8.42 2.04
CA MET A 275 20.20 -9.13 1.37
C MET A 275 18.83 -8.85 2.02
N THR A 276 18.82 -8.75 3.34
CA THR A 276 17.59 -8.41 4.09
C THR A 276 17.18 -6.96 3.86
N TYR A 277 18.14 -6.02 3.80
CA TYR A 277 17.84 -4.62 3.43
C TYR A 277 17.33 -4.48 2.00
N ALA A 278 17.81 -5.31 1.08
CA ALA A 278 17.31 -5.33 -0.31
C ALA A 278 15.81 -5.70 -0.39
N THR A 279 15.36 -6.59 0.49
CA THR A 279 13.96 -7.03 0.57
C THR A 279 13.05 -5.99 1.21
#